data_a991cb934bbe8858dcad76f19fed6674
#
_entry.id   a991cb934bbe8858dcad76f19fed6674
#
_cell.length_a   1.000
_cell.length_b   1.000
_cell.length_c   1.000
_cell.angle_alpha   90.00
_cell.angle_beta   90.00
_cell.angle_gamma   90.00
#
_symmetry.space_group_name_H-M   'P 1'
#
loop_
_entity.id
_entity.type
_entity.pdbx_description
1 polymer ?
#
loop_
_entity_poly.entity_id
_entity_poly.type
_entity_poly.pdbx_seq_one_letter_code
_entity_poly.pdbx_strand_id
1 'polypeptide(L)'
;MSVYTHLSDDEFFAFCGLFGVTFKKAVPITQGIKNSNWFIQTDSDVDDEFSHVFTLFEERSVADITKMVTIMHALKDKLPIAPPLVKLTATGDDIGSDCVMRYENKAILVVPKLLGTHPTTTNTAMCHTMGQALATLHKTLQTLQPAENYGVPLYDWARVKERETAYMPTDEARLMNDIWAAYANLPHDLPRGLCHLDMFADNTLWDFSGDTARLTGLLDFTEVSVEHYLMDIAITINDFCTTWGSARDGESVNFNTDKMMAFIDGYEAIRPLTDNERTALPVMLAYCATIFWLLRLNVIYYNREQGRTGDDIMVKNPDLMKRLASLHWTKI
;
A
#
# COMPACT_ATOMS: atom_id res chain seq x y z
N MET A 1 -8.61 -13.90 -10.36
CA MET A 1 -8.52 -14.63 -9.07
C MET A 1 -7.17 -14.31 -8.46
N SER A 2 -7.14 -13.82 -7.23
CA SER A 2 -5.89 -13.52 -6.51
C SER A 2 -5.50 -14.59 -5.49
N VAL A 3 -5.81 -15.85 -5.78
CA VAL A 3 -5.31 -16.99 -5.02
C VAL A 3 -4.41 -17.80 -5.95
N TYR A 4 -3.11 -17.72 -5.72
CA TYR A 4 -2.10 -18.41 -6.52
C TYR A 4 -1.77 -19.78 -5.93
N THR A 5 -1.76 -19.89 -4.59
CA THR A 5 -1.54 -21.14 -3.86
C THR A 5 -2.87 -21.64 -3.31
N HIS A 6 -3.20 -22.88 -3.62
CA HIS A 6 -4.39 -23.54 -3.07
C HIS A 6 -4.01 -24.28 -1.80
N LEU A 7 -4.78 -24.04 -0.73
CA LEU A 7 -4.68 -24.77 0.53
C LEU A 7 -5.93 -25.60 0.76
N SER A 8 -5.77 -26.78 1.32
CA SER A 8 -6.87 -27.65 1.76
C SER A 8 -7.43 -27.19 3.13
N ASP A 9 -8.64 -27.62 3.46
CA ASP A 9 -9.22 -27.35 4.77
C ASP A 9 -8.37 -27.93 5.93
N ASP A 10 -7.73 -29.08 5.71
CA ASP A 10 -6.82 -29.68 6.70
C ASP A 10 -5.58 -28.80 6.94
N GLU A 11 -5.03 -28.16 5.89
CA GLU A 11 -3.93 -27.22 6.02
C GLU A 11 -4.37 -25.94 6.74
N PHE A 12 -5.53 -25.36 6.40
CA PHE A 12 -6.10 -24.23 7.15
C PHE A 12 -6.33 -24.58 8.60
N PHE A 13 -6.87 -25.75 8.91
CA PHE A 13 -7.09 -26.21 10.28
C PHE A 13 -5.75 -26.31 11.05
N ALA A 14 -4.74 -26.93 10.45
CA ALA A 14 -3.42 -27.06 11.06
C ALA A 14 -2.76 -25.70 11.28
N PHE A 15 -2.81 -24.82 10.29
CA PHE A 15 -2.13 -23.51 10.34
C PHE A 15 -2.83 -22.55 11.29
N CYS A 16 -4.15 -22.44 11.25
CA CYS A 16 -4.91 -21.62 12.19
C CYS A 16 -4.72 -22.09 13.64
N GLY A 17 -4.65 -23.40 13.86
CA GLY A 17 -4.41 -24.00 15.16
C GLY A 17 -3.09 -23.57 15.81
N LEU A 18 -2.04 -23.27 15.01
CA LEU A 18 -0.78 -22.75 15.54
C LEU A 18 -0.92 -21.38 16.23
N PHE A 19 -1.94 -20.62 15.84
CA PHE A 19 -2.27 -19.32 16.40
C PHE A 19 -3.44 -19.36 17.41
N GLY A 20 -3.90 -20.55 17.76
CA GLY A 20 -5.03 -20.72 18.67
C GLY A 20 -6.40 -20.37 18.05
N VAL A 21 -6.47 -20.30 16.72
CA VAL A 21 -7.70 -20.01 15.97
C VAL A 21 -8.40 -21.32 15.59
N THR A 22 -9.65 -21.49 16.03
CA THR A 22 -10.48 -22.65 15.66
C THR A 22 -11.02 -22.45 14.23
N PHE A 23 -10.54 -23.24 13.30
CA PHE A 23 -10.92 -23.13 11.89
C PHE A 23 -12.26 -23.81 11.62
N LYS A 24 -13.17 -23.10 10.97
CA LYS A 24 -14.46 -23.64 10.46
C LYS A 24 -14.53 -23.58 8.94
N LYS A 25 -14.14 -22.43 8.33
CA LYS A 25 -14.26 -22.22 6.89
C LYS A 25 -13.28 -21.13 6.43
N ALA A 26 -12.72 -21.29 5.24
CA ALA A 26 -11.98 -20.26 4.54
C ALA A 26 -12.72 -19.81 3.28
N VAL A 27 -12.79 -18.49 3.05
CA VAL A 27 -13.38 -17.91 1.82
C VAL A 27 -12.33 -17.04 1.15
N PRO A 28 -11.97 -17.31 -0.12
CA PRO A 28 -10.98 -16.52 -0.84
C PRO A 28 -11.38 -15.04 -0.94
N ILE A 29 -10.41 -14.15 -0.73
CA ILE A 29 -10.55 -12.72 -1.03
C ILE A 29 -10.06 -12.53 -2.46
N THR A 30 -10.98 -12.17 -3.36
CA THR A 30 -10.68 -12.02 -4.80
C THR A 30 -10.09 -10.65 -5.16
N GLN A 31 -10.07 -9.72 -4.22
CA GLN A 31 -9.45 -8.41 -4.35
C GLN A 31 -7.99 -8.48 -3.88
N GLY A 32 -7.06 -7.95 -4.66
CA GLY A 32 -5.63 -8.03 -4.41
C GLY A 32 -4.88 -8.72 -5.56
N ILE A 33 -3.61 -8.33 -5.79
CA ILE A 33 -2.88 -8.74 -6.99
C ILE A 33 -1.66 -9.61 -6.65
N LYS A 34 -1.10 -9.50 -5.44
CA LYS A 34 0.22 -10.05 -5.09
C LYS A 34 0.20 -11.24 -4.15
N ASN A 35 -0.79 -11.34 -3.29
CA ASN A 35 -0.83 -12.34 -2.22
C ASN A 35 -2.11 -13.17 -2.29
N SER A 36 -2.06 -14.40 -1.76
CA SER A 36 -3.25 -15.23 -1.58
C SER A 36 -3.87 -14.95 -0.22
N ASN A 37 -5.12 -14.48 -0.20
CA ASN A 37 -5.82 -14.05 1.00
C ASN A 37 -7.14 -14.78 1.18
N TRP A 38 -7.50 -15.09 2.44
CA TRP A 38 -8.78 -15.70 2.80
C TRP A 38 -9.35 -15.05 4.06
N PHE A 39 -10.66 -14.87 4.06
CA PHE A 39 -11.40 -14.67 5.30
C PHE A 39 -11.54 -16.01 6.01
N ILE A 40 -11.29 -16.03 7.31
CA ILE A 40 -11.42 -17.20 8.17
C ILE A 40 -12.62 -17.02 9.08
N GLN A 41 -13.53 -18.02 9.03
CA GLN A 41 -14.60 -18.20 9.98
C GLN A 41 -14.15 -19.18 11.06
N THR A 42 -14.46 -18.85 12.31
CA THR A 42 -14.20 -19.70 13.48
C THR A 42 -15.49 -20.29 14.05
N ASP A 43 -15.39 -21.25 14.95
CA ASP A 43 -16.56 -21.83 15.61
C ASP A 43 -17.36 -20.83 16.47
N SER A 44 -16.71 -19.74 16.89
CA SER A 44 -17.35 -18.66 17.67
C SER A 44 -18.04 -17.60 16.82
N ASP A 45 -17.81 -17.60 15.51
CA ASP A 45 -18.42 -16.62 14.60
C ASP A 45 -19.88 -16.98 14.30
N VAL A 46 -20.74 -15.96 14.23
CA VAL A 46 -22.13 -16.12 13.79
C VAL A 46 -22.14 -16.45 12.29
N ASP A 47 -23.24 -16.98 11.79
CA ASP A 47 -23.38 -17.35 10.38
C ASP A 47 -22.99 -16.20 9.44
N ASP A 48 -22.11 -16.54 8.47
CA ASP A 48 -21.52 -15.63 7.48
C ASP A 48 -20.62 -14.49 8.00
N GLU A 49 -20.28 -14.47 9.28
CA GLU A 49 -19.26 -13.59 9.83
C GLU A 49 -17.86 -14.25 9.75
N PHE A 50 -16.84 -13.41 9.62
CA PHE A 50 -15.44 -13.82 9.56
C PHE A 50 -14.65 -12.94 10.52
N SER A 51 -13.90 -13.56 11.42
CA SER A 51 -13.15 -12.88 12.47
C SER A 51 -11.68 -12.64 12.15
N HIS A 52 -11.12 -13.38 11.16
CA HIS A 52 -9.70 -13.31 10.84
C HIS A 52 -9.47 -13.21 9.32
N VAL A 53 -8.27 -12.73 8.98
CA VAL A 53 -7.72 -12.79 7.61
C VAL A 53 -6.45 -13.65 7.68
N PHE A 54 -6.37 -14.62 6.79
CA PHE A 54 -5.21 -15.46 6.55
C PHE A 54 -4.55 -15.01 5.25
N THR A 55 -3.28 -14.64 5.32
CA THR A 55 -2.50 -14.19 4.16
C THR A 55 -1.31 -15.10 3.94
N LEU A 56 -1.17 -15.63 2.72
CA LEU A 56 0.01 -16.31 2.24
C LEU A 56 0.72 -15.38 1.25
N PHE A 57 1.96 -15.00 1.59
CA PHE A 57 2.77 -14.08 0.80
C PHE A 57 3.50 -14.85 -0.31
N GLU A 58 3.15 -14.55 -1.57
CA GLU A 58 3.64 -15.30 -2.73
C GLU A 58 5.05 -14.89 -3.16
N GLU A 59 5.40 -13.61 -3.02
CA GLU A 59 6.63 -13.03 -3.56
C GLU A 59 7.62 -12.56 -2.50
N ARG A 60 7.13 -12.11 -1.33
CA ARG A 60 7.98 -11.59 -0.26
C ARG A 60 8.62 -12.72 0.55
N SER A 61 9.90 -12.57 0.87
CA SER A 61 10.61 -13.54 1.69
C SER A 61 10.07 -13.58 3.13
N VAL A 62 10.27 -14.70 3.82
CA VAL A 62 9.94 -14.83 5.25
C VAL A 62 10.63 -13.73 6.07
N ALA A 63 11.88 -13.39 5.73
CA ALA A 63 12.63 -12.34 6.42
C ALA A 63 11.99 -10.94 6.23
N ASP A 64 11.49 -10.62 5.03
CA ASP A 64 10.82 -9.34 4.78
C ASP A 64 9.49 -9.25 5.55
N ILE A 65 8.72 -10.35 5.60
CA ILE A 65 7.47 -10.39 6.37
C ILE A 65 7.74 -10.32 7.88
N THR A 66 8.82 -10.89 8.37
CA THR A 66 9.25 -10.74 9.77
C THR A 66 9.50 -9.28 10.12
N LYS A 67 10.18 -8.53 9.25
CA LYS A 67 10.39 -7.07 9.43
C LYS A 67 9.05 -6.31 9.41
N MET A 68 8.17 -6.63 8.45
CA MET A 68 6.83 -6.02 8.35
C MET A 68 6.03 -6.21 9.64
N VAL A 69 6.05 -7.39 10.25
CA VAL A 69 5.39 -7.66 11.54
C VAL A 69 5.92 -6.75 12.64
N THR A 70 7.23 -6.55 12.72
CA THR A 70 7.84 -5.63 13.70
C THR A 70 7.33 -4.20 13.52
N ILE A 71 7.21 -3.74 12.28
CA ILE A 71 6.63 -2.43 11.94
C ILE A 71 5.17 -2.34 12.40
N MET A 72 4.34 -3.35 12.06
CA MET A 72 2.94 -3.38 12.47
C MET A 72 2.78 -3.34 13.99
N HIS A 73 3.63 -4.07 14.73
CA HIS A 73 3.63 -4.03 16.19
C HIS A 73 4.03 -2.67 16.76
N ALA A 74 4.95 -1.95 16.14
CA ALA A 74 5.31 -0.59 16.56
C ALA A 74 4.14 0.41 16.39
N LEU A 75 3.26 0.15 15.42
CA LEU A 75 2.16 1.05 15.04
C LEU A 75 0.82 0.72 15.73
N LYS A 76 0.61 -0.50 16.23
CA LYS A 76 -0.70 -1.05 16.65
C LYS A 76 -1.48 -0.19 17.67
N ASP A 77 -0.75 0.50 18.58
CA ASP A 77 -1.35 1.33 19.63
C ASP A 77 -1.52 2.80 19.22
N LYS A 78 -1.12 3.15 18.00
CA LYS A 78 -1.14 4.51 17.47
C LYS A 78 -2.07 4.66 16.27
N LEU A 79 -2.25 3.60 15.50
CA LEU A 79 -3.00 3.57 14.26
C LEU A 79 -3.95 2.36 14.22
N PRO A 80 -5.06 2.44 13.49
CA PRO A 80 -6.00 1.34 13.37
C PRO A 80 -5.43 0.25 12.44
N ILE A 81 -4.58 -0.59 12.99
CA ILE A 81 -3.97 -1.75 12.31
C ILE A 81 -4.33 -3.03 13.06
N ALA A 82 -4.49 -4.13 12.32
CA ALA A 82 -4.61 -5.46 12.91
C ALA A 82 -3.21 -6.06 13.10
N PRO A 83 -2.66 -6.11 14.32
CA PRO A 83 -1.39 -6.77 14.53
C PRO A 83 -1.54 -8.27 14.27
N PRO A 84 -0.55 -8.93 13.63
CA PRO A 84 -0.58 -10.35 13.41
C PRO A 84 -0.66 -11.12 14.73
N LEU A 85 -1.36 -12.26 14.69
CA LEU A 85 -1.46 -13.15 15.85
C LEU A 85 -0.11 -13.79 16.16
N VAL A 86 0.14 -13.98 17.45
CA VAL A 86 1.33 -14.65 17.96
C VAL A 86 1.08 -16.16 18.00
N LYS A 87 2.04 -16.96 17.54
CA LYS A 87 1.97 -18.42 17.63
C LYS A 87 1.93 -18.91 19.07
N LEU A 88 1.25 -20.00 19.34
CA LEU A 88 1.21 -20.64 20.65
C LEU A 88 2.58 -21.11 21.16
N THR A 89 3.54 -21.31 20.21
CA THR A 89 4.92 -21.73 20.50
C THR A 89 5.90 -20.55 20.58
N ALA A 90 5.39 -19.30 20.61
CA ALA A 90 6.22 -18.10 20.69
C ALA A 90 7.08 -18.06 21.93
N THR A 91 8.32 -17.58 21.79
CA THR A 91 9.27 -17.44 22.91
C THR A 91 9.24 -16.05 23.51
N GLY A 92 8.74 -15.04 22.77
CA GLY A 92 8.75 -13.64 23.14
C GLY A 92 10.06 -12.91 22.85
N ASP A 93 11.05 -13.61 22.25
CA ASP A 93 12.36 -13.03 21.97
C ASP A 93 12.36 -12.14 20.72
N ASP A 94 11.56 -12.51 19.71
CA ASP A 94 11.45 -11.78 18.45
C ASP A 94 9.99 -11.82 17.95
N ILE A 95 9.28 -10.72 18.14
CA ILE A 95 7.87 -10.61 17.76
C ILE A 95 7.63 -10.89 16.27
N GLY A 96 8.57 -10.54 15.41
CA GLY A 96 8.47 -10.83 14.00
C GLY A 96 8.43 -12.32 13.73
N SER A 97 9.40 -13.06 14.25
CA SER A 97 9.48 -14.52 14.13
C SER A 97 8.34 -15.22 14.85
N ASP A 98 7.87 -14.67 15.98
CA ASP A 98 6.78 -15.25 16.78
C ASP A 98 5.42 -15.21 16.08
N CYS A 99 5.21 -14.26 15.16
CA CYS A 99 3.97 -14.14 14.40
C CYS A 99 4.02 -14.81 13.01
N VAL A 100 5.21 -14.97 12.41
CA VAL A 100 5.34 -15.50 11.06
C VAL A 100 5.40 -17.03 11.07
N MET A 101 4.56 -17.67 10.27
CA MET A 101 4.67 -19.09 9.96
C MET A 101 5.31 -19.28 8.58
N ARG A 102 6.16 -20.29 8.45
CA ARG A 102 6.76 -20.67 7.17
C ARG A 102 5.97 -21.82 6.55
N TYR A 103 5.64 -21.66 5.28
CA TYR A 103 5.07 -22.70 4.43
C TYR A 103 5.92 -22.78 3.13
N GLU A 104 6.69 -23.83 2.97
CA GLU A 104 7.72 -23.94 1.92
C GLU A 104 8.68 -22.73 1.98
N ASN A 105 8.72 -21.91 0.91
CA ASN A 105 9.53 -20.69 0.83
C ASN A 105 8.72 -19.42 1.11
N LYS A 106 7.45 -19.55 1.48
CA LYS A 106 6.49 -18.47 1.68
C LYS A 106 6.25 -18.21 3.15
N ALA A 107 5.79 -17.01 3.44
CA ALA A 107 5.35 -16.62 4.77
C ALA A 107 3.82 -16.66 4.87
N ILE A 108 3.31 -17.03 6.05
CA ILE A 108 1.90 -16.94 6.38
C ILE A 108 1.73 -16.07 7.61
N LEU A 109 0.71 -15.21 7.58
CA LEU A 109 0.22 -14.46 8.73
C LEU A 109 -1.27 -14.70 8.91
N VAL A 110 -1.69 -14.67 10.17
CA VAL A 110 -3.10 -14.58 10.57
C VAL A 110 -3.30 -13.29 11.35
N VAL A 111 -4.26 -12.48 10.91
CA VAL A 111 -4.58 -11.20 11.57
C VAL A 111 -6.05 -11.15 11.94
N PRO A 112 -6.46 -10.45 13.00
CA PRO A 112 -7.85 -10.13 13.23
C PRO A 112 -8.42 -9.34 12.05
N LYS A 113 -9.65 -9.65 11.63
CA LYS A 113 -10.32 -8.89 10.58
C LYS A 113 -10.73 -7.52 11.11
N LEU A 114 -10.25 -6.45 10.49
CA LEU A 114 -10.70 -5.10 10.78
C LEU A 114 -12.10 -4.85 10.22
N LEU A 115 -12.87 -4.03 10.94
CA LEU A 115 -14.21 -3.63 10.52
C LEU A 115 -14.13 -2.34 9.69
N GLY A 116 -15.07 -2.20 8.77
CA GLY A 116 -15.17 -1.05 7.87
C GLY A 116 -15.24 -1.44 6.41
N THR A 117 -15.33 -0.44 5.54
CA THR A 117 -15.40 -0.61 4.10
C THR A 117 -14.39 0.32 3.40
N HIS A 118 -13.93 -0.10 2.22
CA HIS A 118 -13.09 0.76 1.39
C HIS A 118 -13.91 1.95 0.88
N PRO A 119 -13.34 3.17 0.87
CA PRO A 119 -14.06 4.34 0.39
C PRO A 119 -14.16 4.29 -1.15
N THR A 120 -15.36 4.50 -1.66
CA THR A 120 -15.58 4.69 -3.11
C THR A 120 -15.24 6.11 -3.56
N THR A 121 -15.34 7.06 -2.64
CA THR A 121 -14.97 8.47 -2.82
C THR A 121 -14.39 9.00 -1.53
N THR A 122 -13.54 10.01 -1.63
CA THR A 122 -12.94 10.70 -0.49
C THR A 122 -13.49 12.12 -0.38
N ASN A 123 -13.36 12.73 0.80
CA ASN A 123 -13.66 14.14 1.04
C ASN A 123 -12.52 14.83 1.82
N THR A 124 -12.62 16.13 2.03
CA THR A 124 -11.58 16.92 2.73
C THR A 124 -11.34 16.45 4.17
N ALA A 125 -12.39 16.05 4.91
CA ALA A 125 -12.24 15.53 6.27
C ALA A 125 -11.48 14.20 6.29
N MET A 126 -11.77 13.30 5.36
CA MET A 126 -11.03 12.04 5.19
C MET A 126 -9.57 12.30 4.81
N CYS A 127 -9.31 13.24 3.89
CA CYS A 127 -7.94 13.62 3.51
C CYS A 127 -7.17 14.18 4.71
N HIS A 128 -7.77 15.06 5.51
CA HIS A 128 -7.16 15.56 6.73
C HIS A 128 -6.82 14.42 7.72
N THR A 129 -7.74 13.49 7.94
CA THR A 129 -7.52 12.31 8.80
C THR A 129 -6.38 11.44 8.27
N MET A 130 -6.30 11.24 6.96
CA MET A 130 -5.21 10.48 6.35
C MET A 130 -3.85 11.19 6.48
N GLY A 131 -3.82 12.53 6.35
CA GLY A 131 -2.62 13.31 6.64
C GLY A 131 -2.13 13.07 8.07
N GLN A 132 -3.01 13.12 9.06
CA GLN A 132 -2.68 12.81 10.45
C GLN A 132 -2.20 11.38 10.65
N ALA A 133 -2.86 10.40 10.02
CA ALA A 133 -2.49 8.99 10.11
C ALA A 133 -1.10 8.73 9.53
N LEU A 134 -0.80 9.28 8.34
CA LEU A 134 0.50 9.12 7.69
C LEU A 134 1.63 9.81 8.48
N ALA A 135 1.39 11.00 9.01
CA ALA A 135 2.36 11.69 9.87
C ALA A 135 2.62 10.91 11.17
N THR A 136 1.57 10.31 11.76
CA THR A 136 1.70 9.43 12.94
C THR A 136 2.53 8.20 12.61
N LEU A 137 2.30 7.56 11.44
CA LEU A 137 3.10 6.46 10.94
C LEU A 137 4.58 6.84 10.87
N HIS A 138 4.90 7.90 10.12
CA HIS A 138 6.28 8.35 9.95
C HIS A 138 6.96 8.65 11.29
N LYS A 139 6.27 9.39 12.18
CA LYS A 139 6.83 9.76 13.49
C LYS A 139 7.05 8.55 14.40
N THR A 140 6.12 7.60 14.38
CA THR A 140 6.24 6.39 15.19
C THR A 140 7.39 5.51 14.69
N LEU A 141 7.52 5.33 13.39
CA LEU A 141 8.57 4.49 12.79
C LEU A 141 9.98 5.09 12.91
N GLN A 142 10.13 6.39 13.21
CA GLN A 142 11.43 6.98 13.56
C GLN A 142 12.08 6.34 14.79
N THR A 143 11.33 5.65 15.62
CA THR A 143 11.86 4.91 16.78
C THR A 143 12.57 3.62 16.40
N LEU A 144 12.31 3.08 15.21
CA LEU A 144 12.95 1.89 14.67
C LEU A 144 14.26 2.27 13.97
N GLN A 145 15.39 2.04 14.65
CA GLN A 145 16.72 2.40 14.16
C GLN A 145 17.71 1.21 14.21
N PRO A 146 18.60 1.07 13.24
CA PRO A 146 18.62 1.83 11.99
C PRO A 146 17.45 1.40 11.08
N ALA A 147 16.84 2.38 10.40
CA ALA A 147 15.61 2.18 9.60
C ALA A 147 15.80 1.12 8.49
N GLU A 148 16.99 1.02 7.92
CA GLU A 148 17.36 0.08 6.85
C GLU A 148 17.18 -1.39 7.26
N ASN A 149 17.22 -1.69 8.57
CA ASN A 149 17.02 -3.06 9.08
C ASN A 149 15.56 -3.52 8.96
N TYR A 150 14.62 -2.58 8.80
CA TYR A 150 13.17 -2.86 8.80
C TYR A 150 12.52 -2.72 7.42
N GLY A 151 13.11 -1.93 6.52
CA GLY A 151 12.59 -1.75 5.18
C GLY A 151 12.78 -2.98 4.29
N VAL A 152 11.85 -3.18 3.34
CA VAL A 152 12.04 -4.13 2.26
C VAL A 152 12.84 -3.49 1.12
N PRO A 153 13.50 -4.27 0.25
CA PRO A 153 14.19 -3.72 -0.92
C PRO A 153 13.20 -3.01 -1.85
N LEU A 154 13.57 -1.80 -2.25
CA LEU A 154 12.82 -1.04 -3.27
C LEU A 154 13.02 -1.66 -4.67
N TYR A 155 12.06 -1.41 -5.55
CA TYR A 155 12.22 -1.70 -6.97
C TYR A 155 13.30 -0.80 -7.59
N ASP A 156 14.08 -1.35 -8.51
CA ASP A 156 14.99 -0.57 -9.37
C ASP A 156 14.18 0.18 -10.43
N TRP A 157 13.55 1.28 -10.01
CA TRP A 157 12.70 2.10 -10.87
C TRP A 157 13.47 2.70 -12.05
N ALA A 158 14.76 2.98 -11.90
CA ALA A 158 15.59 3.50 -13.00
C ALA A 158 15.70 2.45 -14.13
N ARG A 159 15.91 1.19 -13.78
CA ARG A 159 15.94 0.07 -14.74
C ARG A 159 14.57 -0.17 -15.37
N VAL A 160 13.49 -0.11 -14.57
CA VAL A 160 12.12 -0.24 -15.09
C VAL A 160 11.84 0.88 -16.08
N LYS A 161 12.15 2.13 -15.74
CA LYS A 161 11.98 3.29 -16.62
C LYS A 161 12.74 3.12 -17.93
N GLU A 162 14.02 2.76 -17.88
CA GLU A 162 14.85 2.58 -19.08
C GLU A 162 14.23 1.57 -20.05
N ARG A 163 13.75 0.45 -19.51
CA ARG A 163 13.09 -0.59 -20.30
C ARG A 163 11.77 -0.11 -20.90
N GLU A 164 10.89 0.49 -20.10
CA GLU A 164 9.54 0.84 -20.55
C GLU A 164 9.56 2.04 -21.50
N THR A 165 10.43 3.03 -21.29
CA THR A 165 10.54 4.19 -22.19
C THR A 165 10.97 3.83 -23.61
N ALA A 166 11.65 2.69 -23.79
CA ALA A 166 12.00 2.20 -25.13
C ALA A 166 10.76 1.85 -26.00
N TYR A 167 9.63 1.59 -25.38
CA TYR A 167 8.37 1.24 -26.06
C TYR A 167 7.34 2.37 -26.06
N MET A 168 7.63 3.50 -25.42
CA MET A 168 6.73 4.64 -25.33
C MET A 168 6.74 5.50 -26.61
N PRO A 169 5.62 6.15 -26.97
CA PRO A 169 5.62 7.28 -27.90
C PRO A 169 6.61 8.36 -27.47
N THR A 170 7.20 9.08 -28.44
CA THR A 170 8.27 10.05 -28.18
C THR A 170 7.87 11.17 -27.22
N ASP A 171 6.63 11.63 -27.26
CA ASP A 171 6.09 12.65 -26.36
C ASP A 171 5.92 12.14 -24.93
N GLU A 172 5.46 10.90 -24.76
CA GLU A 172 5.34 10.25 -23.46
C GLU A 172 6.72 9.97 -22.83
N ALA A 173 7.66 9.45 -23.63
CA ALA A 173 9.04 9.26 -23.19
C ALA A 173 9.71 10.59 -22.77
N ARG A 174 9.42 11.68 -23.50
CA ARG A 174 9.89 13.01 -23.12
C ARG A 174 9.32 13.46 -21.80
N LEU A 175 7.99 13.41 -21.62
CA LEU A 175 7.34 13.76 -20.35
C LEU A 175 7.94 12.98 -19.17
N MET A 176 8.10 11.67 -19.34
CA MET A 176 8.73 10.80 -18.34
C MET A 176 10.14 11.27 -18.00
N ASN A 177 10.98 11.52 -19.01
CA ASN A 177 12.37 11.94 -18.80
C ASN A 177 12.48 13.31 -18.15
N ASP A 178 11.63 14.28 -18.53
CA ASP A 178 11.64 15.63 -17.97
C ASP A 178 11.26 15.61 -16.47
N ILE A 179 10.23 14.86 -16.10
CA ILE A 179 9.83 14.69 -14.69
C ILE A 179 10.94 14.01 -13.88
N TRP A 180 11.57 12.96 -14.41
CA TRP A 180 12.65 12.26 -13.73
C TRP A 180 13.92 13.11 -13.59
N ALA A 181 14.22 13.94 -14.58
CA ALA A 181 15.31 14.91 -14.48
C ALA A 181 15.03 15.96 -13.41
N ALA A 182 13.79 16.44 -13.29
CA ALA A 182 13.42 17.37 -12.22
C ALA A 182 13.52 16.72 -10.84
N TYR A 183 13.06 15.47 -10.69
CA TYR A 183 13.22 14.69 -9.45
C TYR A 183 14.69 14.53 -9.06
N ALA A 184 15.57 14.20 -10.01
CA ALA A 184 17.01 14.04 -9.76
C ALA A 184 17.70 15.33 -9.30
N ASN A 185 17.09 16.49 -9.58
CA ASN A 185 17.59 17.81 -9.16
C ASN A 185 16.96 18.32 -7.84
N LEU A 186 16.10 17.52 -7.18
CA LEU A 186 15.57 17.89 -5.87
C LEU A 186 16.67 17.99 -4.80
N PRO A 187 16.45 18.76 -3.72
CA PRO A 187 17.40 18.84 -2.61
C PRO A 187 17.74 17.46 -2.05
N HIS A 188 19.03 17.21 -1.83
CA HIS A 188 19.52 15.91 -1.32
C HIS A 188 19.25 15.71 0.17
N ASP A 189 18.86 16.76 0.89
CA ASP A 189 18.59 16.80 2.33
C ASP A 189 17.12 16.62 2.68
N LEU A 190 16.29 16.15 1.73
CA LEU A 190 14.91 15.80 2.02
C LEU A 190 14.84 14.72 3.10
N PRO A 191 14.01 14.91 4.16
CA PRO A 191 13.90 13.95 5.24
C PRO A 191 13.46 12.56 4.76
N ARG A 192 14.13 11.53 5.31
CA ARG A 192 13.93 10.12 4.96
C ARG A 192 13.65 9.27 6.19
N GLY A 193 12.98 8.16 5.98
CA GLY A 193 12.71 7.14 6.98
C GLY A 193 11.82 6.05 6.42
N LEU A 194 11.27 5.22 7.29
CA LEU A 194 10.32 4.18 6.89
C LEU A 194 9.01 4.83 6.43
N CYS A 195 8.62 4.50 5.22
CA CYS A 195 7.43 4.95 4.50
C CYS A 195 6.57 3.75 4.12
N HIS A 196 5.26 3.94 4.00
CA HIS A 196 4.32 2.89 3.58
C HIS A 196 4.46 2.55 2.09
N LEU A 197 4.58 3.56 1.25
CA LEU A 197 4.79 3.55 -0.20
C LEU A 197 3.65 2.95 -1.05
N ASP A 198 2.56 2.55 -0.42
CA ASP A 198 1.36 2.04 -1.10
C ASP A 198 0.07 2.48 -0.38
N MET A 199 0.06 3.71 0.19
CA MET A 199 -1.09 4.23 0.96
C MET A 199 -2.16 4.80 0.02
N PHE A 200 -2.89 3.90 -0.63
CA PHE A 200 -4.05 4.19 -1.46
C PHE A 200 -5.36 4.06 -0.68
N ALA A 201 -6.44 4.59 -1.21
CA ALA A 201 -7.76 4.50 -0.61
C ALA A 201 -8.24 3.04 -0.45
N ASP A 202 -7.86 2.15 -1.37
CA ASP A 202 -8.14 0.71 -1.31
C ASP A 202 -7.31 -0.04 -0.25
N ASN A 203 -6.27 0.61 0.33
CA ASN A 203 -5.53 0.12 1.50
C ASN A 203 -6.02 0.74 2.82
N THR A 204 -7.24 1.32 2.82
CA THR A 204 -7.86 1.89 4.02
C THR A 204 -9.27 1.38 4.23
N LEU A 205 -9.69 1.26 5.49
CA LEU A 205 -11.06 0.94 5.89
C LEU A 205 -11.67 2.09 6.68
N TRP A 206 -12.94 2.34 6.43
CA TRP A 206 -13.68 3.43 7.05
C TRP A 206 -15.03 2.95 7.55
N ASP A 207 -15.47 3.55 8.65
CA ASP A 207 -16.83 3.43 9.18
C ASP A 207 -17.63 4.67 8.75
N PHE A 208 -18.69 4.45 7.99
CA PHE A 208 -19.59 5.48 7.47
C PHE A 208 -20.95 5.51 8.21
N SER A 209 -21.08 4.82 9.34
CA SER A 209 -22.34 4.75 10.08
C SER A 209 -22.70 6.03 10.83
N GLY A 210 -21.74 6.91 11.09
CA GLY A 210 -21.92 8.20 11.76
C GLY A 210 -21.99 9.38 10.80
N ASP A 211 -22.15 10.59 11.36
CA ASP A 211 -22.18 11.85 10.59
C ASP A 211 -20.85 12.15 9.87
N THR A 212 -19.75 11.59 10.39
CA THR A 212 -18.40 11.74 9.81
C THR A 212 -17.76 10.37 9.61
N ALA A 213 -17.11 10.19 8.47
CA ALA A 213 -16.34 8.97 8.21
C ALA A 213 -15.18 8.84 9.19
N ARG A 214 -15.03 7.66 9.81
CA ARG A 214 -13.98 7.34 10.75
C ARG A 214 -13.04 6.30 10.17
N LEU A 215 -11.74 6.58 10.16
CA LEU A 215 -10.71 5.62 9.75
C LEU A 215 -10.67 4.44 10.74
N THR A 216 -10.89 3.23 10.24
CA THR A 216 -10.95 2.00 11.04
C THR A 216 -9.89 0.97 10.68
N GLY A 217 -9.18 1.16 9.56
CA GLY A 217 -8.12 0.24 9.14
C GLY A 217 -7.11 0.86 8.21
N LEU A 218 -5.84 0.53 8.44
CA LEU A 218 -4.74 0.68 7.49
C LEU A 218 -4.22 -0.72 7.15
N LEU A 219 -4.07 -1.00 5.87
CA LEU A 219 -3.79 -2.33 5.32
C LEU A 219 -2.51 -2.31 4.49
N ASP A 220 -2.01 -3.49 4.17
CA ASP A 220 -0.93 -3.78 3.22
C ASP A 220 0.39 -3.04 3.47
N PHE A 221 1.13 -3.50 4.48
CA PHE A 221 2.45 -2.99 4.83
C PHE A 221 3.60 -3.67 4.05
N THR A 222 3.31 -4.36 2.95
CA THR A 222 4.31 -5.18 2.21
C THR A 222 5.36 -4.37 1.46
N GLU A 223 5.10 -3.09 1.19
CA GLU A 223 6.02 -2.20 0.47
C GLU A 223 6.78 -1.24 1.40
N VAL A 224 6.64 -1.38 2.73
CA VAL A 224 7.32 -0.47 3.67
C VAL A 224 8.82 -0.50 3.47
N SER A 225 9.39 0.65 3.15
CA SER A 225 10.82 0.81 2.90
C SER A 225 11.34 2.18 3.33
N VAL A 226 12.67 2.34 3.29
CA VAL A 226 13.33 3.63 3.60
C VAL A 226 13.33 4.51 2.37
N GLU A 227 12.52 5.58 2.42
CA GLU A 227 12.41 6.54 1.32
C GLU A 227 12.16 7.96 1.89
N HIS A 228 12.11 8.97 1.02
CA HIS A 228 11.70 10.30 1.41
C HIS A 228 10.26 10.31 1.90
N TYR A 229 10.00 10.89 3.08
CA TYR A 229 8.62 11.03 3.57
C TYR A 229 7.72 11.75 2.57
N LEU A 230 8.30 12.67 1.79
CA LEU A 230 7.58 13.40 0.76
C LEU A 230 7.07 12.50 -0.37
N MET A 231 7.75 11.37 -0.66
CA MET A 231 7.28 10.38 -1.63
C MET A 231 5.99 9.71 -1.14
N ASP A 232 5.97 9.29 0.12
CA ASP A 232 4.79 8.66 0.73
C ASP A 232 3.59 9.62 0.79
N ILE A 233 3.86 10.88 1.15
CA ILE A 233 2.88 11.99 1.09
C ILE A 233 2.32 12.13 -0.32
N ALA A 234 3.18 12.20 -1.34
CA ALA A 234 2.76 12.41 -2.72
C ALA A 234 1.97 11.22 -3.28
N ILE A 235 2.33 9.98 -2.93
CA ILE A 235 1.57 8.78 -3.30
C ILE A 235 0.15 8.86 -2.74
N THR A 236 0.01 9.15 -1.44
CA THR A 236 -1.27 9.23 -0.77
C THR A 236 -2.13 10.39 -1.32
N ILE A 237 -1.55 11.57 -1.52
CA ILE A 237 -2.24 12.72 -2.13
C ILE A 237 -2.72 12.38 -3.54
N ASN A 238 -1.89 11.75 -4.36
CA ASN A 238 -2.22 11.40 -5.73
C ASN A 238 -3.48 10.53 -5.83
N ASP A 239 -3.71 9.65 -4.86
CA ASP A 239 -4.90 8.82 -4.85
C ASP A 239 -6.08 9.49 -4.13
N PHE A 240 -5.90 9.89 -2.87
CA PHE A 240 -6.98 10.45 -2.06
C PHE A 240 -7.54 11.77 -2.59
N CYS A 241 -6.72 12.58 -3.25
CA CYS A 241 -7.13 13.88 -3.77
C CYS A 241 -7.55 13.85 -5.24
N THR A 242 -7.57 12.66 -5.88
CA THR A 242 -8.01 12.50 -7.27
C THR A 242 -9.35 11.78 -7.32
N THR A 243 -10.26 12.32 -8.14
CA THR A 243 -11.46 11.58 -8.54
C THR A 243 -11.17 10.92 -9.87
N TRP A 244 -11.17 9.59 -9.85
CA TRP A 244 -10.92 8.74 -11.01
C TRP A 244 -12.23 8.52 -11.77
N GLY A 245 -12.29 8.96 -13.03
CA GLY A 245 -13.44 8.72 -13.89
C GLY A 245 -13.53 7.24 -14.29
N SER A 246 -14.75 6.76 -14.46
CA SER A 246 -15.01 5.44 -15.00
C SER A 246 -14.72 5.38 -16.51
N ALA A 247 -14.57 4.16 -17.05
CA ALA A 247 -14.46 3.95 -18.51
C ALA A 247 -15.66 4.54 -19.28
N ARG A 248 -16.84 4.65 -18.62
CA ARG A 248 -18.04 5.27 -19.20
C ARG A 248 -17.92 6.81 -19.29
N ASP A 249 -17.16 7.44 -18.39
CA ASP A 249 -16.98 8.89 -18.32
C ASP A 249 -15.70 9.36 -19.01
N GLY A 250 -15.14 8.55 -19.93
CA GLY A 250 -13.92 8.86 -20.67
C GLY A 250 -12.65 8.86 -19.81
N GLU A 251 -12.67 8.14 -18.67
CA GLU A 251 -11.50 7.96 -17.78
C GLU A 251 -10.85 9.31 -17.40
N SER A 252 -11.66 10.24 -16.96
CA SER A 252 -11.18 11.56 -16.53
C SER A 252 -10.35 11.45 -15.24
N VAL A 253 -9.40 12.38 -15.09
CA VAL A 253 -8.59 12.55 -13.90
C VAL A 253 -8.82 13.93 -13.35
N ASN A 254 -9.51 14.03 -12.22
CA ASN A 254 -9.86 15.31 -11.59
C ASN A 254 -9.16 15.42 -10.23
N PHE A 255 -8.05 16.15 -10.20
CA PHE A 255 -7.31 16.43 -8.98
C PHE A 255 -7.93 17.60 -8.20
N ASN A 256 -8.19 17.41 -6.92
CA ASN A 256 -8.82 18.37 -6.04
C ASN A 256 -7.79 19.00 -5.07
N THR A 257 -7.50 20.28 -5.28
CA THR A 257 -6.53 21.03 -4.46
C THR A 257 -7.00 21.23 -3.02
N ASP A 258 -8.32 21.39 -2.77
CA ASP A 258 -8.83 21.57 -1.40
C ASP A 258 -8.63 20.30 -0.57
N LYS A 259 -8.79 19.13 -1.18
CA LYS A 259 -8.46 17.84 -0.54
C LYS A 259 -6.97 17.74 -0.23
N MET A 260 -6.11 18.15 -1.17
CA MET A 260 -4.66 18.18 -0.95
C MET A 260 -4.29 19.12 0.20
N MET A 261 -4.84 20.33 0.24
CA MET A 261 -4.60 21.27 1.33
C MET A 261 -5.05 20.69 2.67
N ALA A 262 -6.24 20.09 2.73
CA ALA A 262 -6.72 19.44 3.95
C ALA A 262 -5.83 18.27 4.40
N PHE A 263 -5.28 17.49 3.45
CA PHE A 263 -4.32 16.44 3.77
C PHE A 263 -3.03 17.01 4.37
N ILE A 264 -2.48 18.05 3.75
CA ILE A 264 -1.26 18.74 4.22
C ILE A 264 -1.49 19.33 5.61
N ASP A 265 -2.61 20.00 5.85
CA ASP A 265 -2.96 20.56 7.16
C ASP A 265 -3.01 19.45 8.24
N GLY A 266 -3.64 18.32 7.92
CA GLY A 266 -3.66 17.16 8.81
C GLY A 266 -2.28 16.58 9.09
N TYR A 267 -1.45 16.46 8.07
CA TYR A 267 -0.08 15.97 8.20
C TYR A 267 0.79 16.90 9.05
N GLU A 268 0.72 18.19 8.79
CA GLU A 268 1.52 19.22 9.48
C GLU A 268 1.10 19.46 10.93
N ALA A 269 -0.12 19.12 11.30
CA ALA A 269 -0.56 19.12 12.69
C ALA A 269 0.29 18.17 13.58
N ILE A 270 0.97 17.19 12.98
CA ILE A 270 1.76 16.15 13.68
C ILE A 270 3.24 16.25 13.31
N ARG A 271 3.58 16.42 12.02
CA ARG A 271 4.93 16.56 11.49
C ARG A 271 4.97 17.71 10.49
N PRO A 272 5.50 18.89 10.88
CA PRO A 272 5.66 20.00 9.95
C PRO A 272 6.56 19.63 8.77
N LEU A 273 6.18 20.05 7.57
CA LEU A 273 7.04 19.96 6.39
C LEU A 273 8.16 21.01 6.47
N THR A 274 9.34 20.62 6.04
CA THR A 274 10.44 21.57 5.84
C THR A 274 10.18 22.45 4.61
N ASP A 275 10.87 23.58 4.47
CA ASP A 275 10.77 24.43 3.30
C ASP A 275 11.19 23.69 2.01
N ASN A 276 12.20 22.82 2.10
CA ASN A 276 12.63 21.97 0.99
C ASN A 276 11.56 20.96 0.60
N GLU A 277 10.85 20.35 1.56
CA GLU A 277 9.72 19.45 1.26
C GLU A 277 8.57 20.21 0.59
N ARG A 278 8.23 21.41 1.04
CA ARG A 278 7.16 22.23 0.42
C ARG A 278 7.52 22.62 -1.02
N THR A 279 8.76 23.01 -1.26
CA THR A 279 9.26 23.39 -2.59
C THR A 279 9.31 22.17 -3.53
N ALA A 280 9.67 21.00 -3.02
CA ALA A 280 9.81 19.77 -3.79
C ALA A 280 8.47 19.06 -4.07
N LEU A 281 7.40 19.36 -3.30
CA LEU A 281 6.12 18.64 -3.38
C LEU A 281 5.52 18.59 -4.80
N PRO A 282 5.47 19.67 -5.60
CA PRO A 282 4.91 19.60 -6.97
C PRO A 282 5.65 18.59 -7.86
N VAL A 283 6.99 18.61 -7.82
CA VAL A 283 7.82 17.66 -8.58
C VAL A 283 7.59 16.23 -8.07
N MET A 284 7.50 16.03 -6.76
CA MET A 284 7.28 14.71 -6.16
C MET A 284 5.91 14.13 -6.54
N LEU A 285 4.85 14.95 -6.59
CA LEU A 285 3.52 14.52 -7.07
C LEU A 285 3.59 13.99 -8.51
N ALA A 286 4.23 14.75 -9.42
CA ALA A 286 4.41 14.31 -10.80
C ALA A 286 5.26 13.03 -10.88
N TYR A 287 6.37 12.97 -10.14
CA TYR A 287 7.27 11.82 -10.12
C TYR A 287 6.56 10.55 -9.63
N CYS A 288 5.84 10.61 -8.49
CA CYS A 288 5.11 9.47 -7.97
C CYS A 288 4.03 8.97 -8.93
N ALA A 289 3.34 9.87 -9.63
CA ALA A 289 2.41 9.47 -10.69
C ALA A 289 3.12 8.71 -11.82
N THR A 290 4.36 9.09 -12.19
CA THR A 290 5.15 8.33 -13.20
C THR A 290 5.58 6.96 -12.69
N ILE A 291 5.90 6.77 -11.41
CA ILE A 291 6.22 5.47 -10.82
C ILE A 291 5.05 4.50 -11.00
N PHE A 292 3.82 4.92 -10.66
CA PHE A 292 2.64 4.08 -10.83
C PHE A 292 2.21 3.92 -12.30
N TRP A 293 2.53 4.89 -13.16
CA TRP A 293 2.39 4.71 -14.60
C TRP A 293 3.31 3.59 -15.11
N LEU A 294 4.61 3.63 -14.75
CA LEU A 294 5.58 2.58 -15.08
C LEU A 294 5.16 1.21 -14.51
N LEU A 295 4.69 1.16 -13.27
CA LEU A 295 4.24 -0.09 -12.66
C LEU A 295 3.11 -0.74 -13.47
N ARG A 296 2.10 0.05 -13.87
CA ARG A 296 0.98 -0.45 -14.69
C ARG A 296 1.41 -0.90 -16.08
N LEU A 297 2.32 -0.17 -16.73
CA LEU A 297 2.91 -0.56 -18.01
C LEU A 297 3.72 -1.85 -17.88
N ASN A 298 4.54 -1.96 -16.84
CA ASN A 298 5.33 -3.15 -16.56
C ASN A 298 4.45 -4.41 -16.44
N VAL A 299 3.33 -4.31 -15.74
CA VAL A 299 2.36 -5.42 -15.61
C VAL A 299 1.80 -5.81 -16.99
N ILE A 300 1.44 -4.84 -17.84
CA ILE A 300 0.91 -5.10 -19.18
C ILE A 300 1.96 -5.78 -20.06
N TYR A 301 3.18 -5.25 -20.11
CA TYR A 301 4.25 -5.79 -20.96
C TYR A 301 4.73 -7.15 -20.48
N TYR A 302 4.90 -7.32 -19.16
CA TYR A 302 5.26 -8.59 -18.56
C TYR A 302 4.21 -9.68 -18.88
N ASN A 303 2.93 -9.38 -18.72
CA ASN A 303 1.88 -10.32 -19.04
C ASN A 303 1.87 -10.69 -20.53
N ARG A 304 2.10 -9.72 -21.42
CA ARG A 304 2.21 -9.96 -22.87
C ARG A 304 3.40 -10.87 -23.19
N GLU A 305 4.57 -10.62 -22.63
CA GLU A 305 5.79 -11.43 -22.85
C GLU A 305 5.62 -12.86 -22.34
N GLN A 306 4.91 -13.05 -21.22
CA GLN A 306 4.64 -14.36 -20.66
C GLN A 306 3.44 -15.08 -21.30
N GLY A 307 2.84 -14.51 -22.34
CA GLY A 307 1.65 -15.06 -23.00
C GLY A 307 0.42 -15.15 -22.09
N ARG A 308 0.41 -14.40 -20.99
CA ARG A 308 -0.71 -14.33 -20.04
C ARG A 308 -1.78 -13.40 -20.63
N THR A 309 -2.74 -13.99 -21.33
CA THR A 309 -3.92 -13.29 -21.86
C THR A 309 -5.16 -13.89 -21.23
N GLY A 310 -6.03 -13.08 -20.62
CA GLY A 310 -7.29 -13.54 -20.05
C GLY A 310 -7.95 -12.46 -19.19
N ASP A 311 -9.26 -12.61 -19.00
CA ASP A 311 -10.10 -11.69 -18.21
C ASP A 311 -9.76 -11.72 -16.70
N ASP A 312 -8.91 -12.66 -16.27
CA ASP A 312 -8.50 -12.86 -14.87
C ASP A 312 -7.35 -11.95 -14.41
N ILE A 313 -6.74 -11.18 -15.33
CA ILE A 313 -5.64 -10.27 -15.02
C ILE A 313 -6.20 -8.86 -14.84
N MET A 314 -6.35 -8.44 -13.59
CA MET A 314 -6.78 -7.07 -13.28
C MET A 314 -5.64 -6.10 -13.59
N VAL A 315 -5.68 -5.44 -14.75
CA VAL A 315 -4.75 -4.39 -15.13
C VAL A 315 -5.44 -3.03 -14.93
N LYS A 316 -4.93 -2.25 -13.97
CA LYS A 316 -5.35 -0.84 -13.83
C LYS A 316 -4.84 -0.05 -15.03
N ASN A 317 -5.70 0.79 -15.65
CA ASN A 317 -5.33 1.57 -16.84
C ASN A 317 -4.13 2.50 -16.57
N PRO A 318 -3.01 2.37 -17.32
CA PRO A 318 -1.83 3.22 -17.17
C PRO A 318 -2.07 4.68 -17.57
N ASP A 319 -3.00 4.94 -18.50
CA ASP A 319 -3.29 6.30 -19.00
C ASP A 319 -3.82 7.23 -17.90
N LEU A 320 -4.48 6.70 -16.86
CA LEU A 320 -4.92 7.50 -15.72
C LEU A 320 -3.72 8.12 -14.99
N MET A 321 -2.68 7.34 -14.74
CA MET A 321 -1.47 7.83 -14.07
C MET A 321 -0.65 8.75 -14.97
N LYS A 322 -0.60 8.48 -16.29
CA LYS A 322 0.00 9.39 -17.27
C LYS A 322 -0.68 10.77 -17.25
N ARG A 323 -2.02 10.79 -17.27
CA ARG A 323 -2.80 12.04 -17.21
C ARG A 323 -2.56 12.79 -15.91
N LEU A 324 -2.49 12.09 -14.78
CA LEU A 324 -2.18 12.70 -13.50
C LEU A 324 -0.76 13.29 -13.49
N ALA A 325 0.23 12.54 -13.97
CA ALA A 325 1.61 13.03 -14.11
C ALA A 325 1.69 14.30 -14.97
N SER A 326 1.02 14.28 -16.13
CA SER A 326 0.94 15.45 -17.03
C SER A 326 0.26 16.64 -16.37
N LEU A 327 -0.84 16.40 -15.61
CA LEU A 327 -1.57 17.46 -14.90
C LEU A 327 -0.72 18.13 -13.84
N HIS A 328 0.07 17.36 -13.07
CA HIS A 328 0.99 17.93 -12.11
C HIS A 328 2.15 18.66 -12.79
N TRP A 329 2.72 18.07 -13.85
CA TRP A 329 3.84 18.65 -14.57
C TRP A 329 3.52 20.00 -15.22
N THR A 330 2.31 20.18 -15.72
CA THR A 330 1.88 21.45 -16.32
C THR A 330 1.70 22.59 -15.31
N LYS A 331 1.76 22.31 -14.00
CA LYS A 331 1.63 23.31 -12.93
C LYS A 331 2.97 23.72 -12.32
N ILE A 332 4.07 23.09 -12.73
CA ILE A 332 5.45 23.40 -12.33
C ILE A 332 6.06 24.42 -13.28
#